data_c1179fc327df5b643c00f7cc2ed63713
#
_entry.id   c1179fc327df5b643c00f7cc2ed63713
#
_cell.length_a   1.000
_cell.length_b   1.000
_cell.length_c   1.000
_cell.angle_alpha   90.00
_cell.angle_beta   90.00
_cell.angle_gamma   90.00
#
_symmetry.space_group_name_H-M   'P 1'
#
loop_
_entity.id
_entity.type
_entity.pdbx_description
1 polymer ?
#
loop_
_entity_poly.entity_id
_entity_poly.type
_entity_poly.pdbx_seq_one_letter_code
_entity_poly.pdbx_strand_id
1 'polypeptide(L)'
;SGAVIIILVMIICHTGSLFLTLAAVSQIMLSFPVATFFLNTVLRIKFFPFLNFIGLFVICGIGADDCFVFLSKWDQAKARLPPKSPAKDVSKMCYWDATYSMFLTSTTTACAFFSTAGSLIPPVRVFAIFMGCMVVFDYIFDVTIFAAAVAWQHDKKMELKKRRYEEGRKWAGGMRAIFVEMPKRRRR
;
A
#
# COMPACT_ATOMS: atom_id res chain seq x y z
N SER A 1 -22.29 1.68 -4.34
CA SER A 1 -21.83 2.09 -2.97
C SER A 1 -21.37 0.91 -2.13
N GLY A 2 -22.07 -0.26 -2.15
CA GLY A 2 -21.69 -1.42 -1.34
C GLY A 2 -20.31 -2.00 -1.65
N ALA A 3 -19.93 -2.09 -2.91
CA ALA A 3 -18.65 -2.64 -3.34
C ALA A 3 -17.45 -1.87 -2.76
N VAL A 4 -17.50 -0.54 -2.78
CA VAL A 4 -16.43 0.30 -2.21
C VAL A 4 -16.28 0.08 -0.70
N ILE A 5 -17.39 -0.06 0.01
CA ILE A 5 -17.37 -0.34 1.46
C ILE A 5 -16.72 -1.71 1.72
N ILE A 6 -17.06 -2.72 0.94
CA ILE A 6 -16.49 -4.07 1.05
C ILE A 6 -14.97 -4.01 0.79
N ILE A 7 -14.54 -3.32 -0.26
CA ILE A 7 -13.11 -3.15 -0.58
C ILE A 7 -12.38 -2.44 0.56
N LEU A 8 -12.93 -1.35 1.10
CA LEU A 8 -12.35 -0.63 2.23
C LEU A 8 -12.22 -1.52 3.48
N VAL A 9 -13.27 -2.28 3.80
CA VAL A 9 -13.24 -3.23 4.92
C VAL A 9 -12.18 -4.30 4.70
N MET A 10 -12.06 -4.87 3.49
CA MET A 10 -11.02 -5.84 3.16
C MET A 10 -9.62 -5.25 3.32
N ILE A 11 -9.38 -4.04 2.82
CA ILE A 11 -8.08 -3.36 2.97
C ILE A 11 -7.77 -3.14 4.45
N ILE A 12 -8.72 -2.67 5.26
CA ILE A 12 -8.54 -2.47 6.71
C ILE A 12 -8.23 -3.78 7.42
N CYS A 13 -8.98 -4.83 7.15
CA CYS A 13 -8.77 -6.15 7.77
C CYS A 13 -7.41 -6.74 7.41
N HIS A 14 -6.97 -6.60 6.17
CA HIS A 14 -5.70 -7.15 5.70
C HIS A 14 -4.51 -6.32 6.17
N THR A 15 -4.63 -5.00 6.16
CA THR A 15 -3.54 -4.06 6.50
C THR A 15 -3.34 -3.94 8.02
N GLY A 16 -4.40 -4.13 8.80
CA GLY A 16 -4.38 -3.99 10.27
C GLY A 16 -3.98 -2.58 10.75
N SER A 17 -4.05 -1.56 9.86
CA SER A 17 -3.61 -0.20 10.15
C SER A 17 -4.36 0.82 9.30
N LEU A 18 -5.10 1.70 9.96
CA LEU A 18 -5.82 2.80 9.29
C LEU A 18 -4.89 3.69 8.45
N PHE A 19 -3.65 3.88 8.87
CA PHE A 19 -2.68 4.69 8.12
C PHE A 19 -2.37 4.11 6.73
N LEU A 20 -2.08 2.80 6.64
CA LEU A 20 -1.83 2.16 5.35
C LEU A 20 -3.08 2.13 4.48
N THR A 21 -4.25 1.90 5.09
CA THR A 21 -5.52 1.95 4.36
C THR A 21 -5.76 3.33 3.75
N LEU A 22 -5.52 4.41 4.52
CA LEU A 22 -5.64 5.77 4.01
C LEU A 22 -4.62 6.06 2.90
N ALA A 23 -3.40 5.58 3.05
CA ALA A 23 -2.37 5.70 2.01
C ALA A 23 -2.78 4.97 0.72
N ALA A 24 -3.26 3.73 0.82
CA ALA A 24 -3.75 2.96 -0.32
C ALA A 24 -4.92 3.66 -1.03
N VAL A 25 -5.94 4.09 -0.29
CA VAL A 25 -7.10 4.78 -0.86
C VAL A 25 -6.71 6.12 -1.48
N SER A 26 -5.82 6.88 -0.84
CA SER A 26 -5.41 8.18 -1.37
C SER A 26 -4.66 8.09 -2.69
N GLN A 27 -3.81 7.08 -2.87
CA GLN A 27 -3.08 6.89 -4.14
C GLN A 27 -4.01 6.41 -5.27
N ILE A 28 -4.95 5.49 -4.98
CA ILE A 28 -5.97 5.04 -5.94
C ILE A 28 -6.83 6.24 -6.38
N MET A 29 -7.25 7.09 -5.44
CA MET A 29 -7.99 8.32 -5.76
C MET A 29 -7.16 9.32 -6.57
N LEU A 30 -5.84 9.37 -6.35
CA LEU A 30 -4.92 10.26 -7.07
C LEU A 30 -4.68 9.79 -8.52
N SER A 31 -4.75 8.50 -8.81
CA SER A 31 -4.56 7.96 -10.16
C SER A 31 -5.62 8.50 -11.14
N PHE A 32 -6.86 8.73 -10.66
CA PHE A 32 -7.96 9.24 -11.48
C PHE A 32 -7.70 10.66 -12.05
N PRO A 33 -7.43 11.70 -11.25
CA PRO A 33 -7.15 13.04 -11.79
C PRO A 33 -5.88 13.09 -12.62
N VAL A 34 -4.85 12.30 -12.28
CA VAL A 34 -3.61 12.24 -13.07
C VAL A 34 -3.86 11.63 -14.44
N ALA A 35 -4.61 10.53 -14.53
CA ALA A 35 -5.00 9.94 -15.81
C ALA A 35 -5.87 10.90 -16.63
N THR A 36 -6.81 11.62 -16.00
CA THR A 36 -7.64 12.62 -16.66
C THR A 36 -6.79 13.78 -17.20
N PHE A 37 -5.86 14.28 -16.41
CA PHE A 37 -4.93 15.33 -16.83
C PHE A 37 -4.08 14.86 -18.02
N PHE A 38 -3.56 13.64 -17.97
CA PHE A 38 -2.77 13.05 -19.04
C PHE A 38 -3.58 12.94 -20.35
N LEU A 39 -4.82 12.44 -20.27
CA LEU A 39 -5.71 12.35 -21.42
C LEU A 39 -5.93 13.72 -22.09
N ASN A 40 -6.26 14.72 -21.27
CA ASN A 40 -6.60 16.05 -21.78
C ASN A 40 -5.38 16.80 -22.35
N THR A 41 -4.22 16.66 -21.68
CA THR A 41 -3.02 17.46 -22.00
C THR A 41 -2.16 16.78 -23.06
N VAL A 42 -1.89 15.49 -22.92
CA VAL A 42 -0.97 14.76 -23.81
C VAL A 42 -1.72 14.19 -25.01
N LEU A 43 -2.82 13.50 -24.79
CA LEU A 43 -3.60 12.87 -25.86
C LEU A 43 -4.60 13.84 -26.50
N ARG A 44 -4.80 15.03 -25.91
CA ARG A 44 -5.71 16.09 -26.40
C ARG A 44 -7.15 15.59 -26.62
N ILE A 45 -7.57 14.56 -25.89
CA ILE A 45 -8.92 14.01 -25.96
C ILE A 45 -9.80 14.82 -25.02
N LYS A 46 -10.58 15.75 -25.56
CA LYS A 46 -11.49 16.60 -24.76
C LYS A 46 -12.83 15.93 -24.41
N PHE A 47 -13.16 14.85 -25.10
CA PHE A 47 -14.39 14.11 -24.85
C PHE A 47 -14.24 13.22 -23.62
N PHE A 48 -15.01 13.51 -22.57
CA PHE A 48 -15.01 12.74 -21.32
C PHE A 48 -16.36 12.04 -21.16
N PRO A 49 -16.47 10.76 -21.58
CA PRO A 49 -17.72 10.03 -21.46
C PRO A 49 -18.06 9.70 -20.00
N PHE A 50 -19.34 9.59 -19.69
CA PHE A 50 -19.83 9.19 -18.36
C PHE A 50 -19.25 7.85 -17.90
N LEU A 51 -18.89 6.96 -18.84
CA LEU A 51 -18.21 5.70 -18.56
C LEU A 51 -16.92 5.87 -17.73
N ASN A 52 -16.22 6.98 -17.85
CA ASN A 52 -14.98 7.22 -17.12
C ASN A 52 -15.21 7.27 -15.60
N PHE A 53 -16.40 7.65 -15.13
CA PHE A 53 -16.73 7.58 -13.71
C PHE A 53 -16.85 6.14 -13.20
N ILE A 54 -17.27 5.20 -14.06
CA ILE A 54 -17.29 3.77 -13.73
C ILE A 54 -15.86 3.26 -13.51
N GLY A 55 -14.88 3.83 -14.24
CA GLY A 55 -13.46 3.54 -14.08
C GLY A 55 -12.96 3.74 -12.65
N LEU A 56 -13.53 4.69 -11.90
CA LEU A 56 -13.16 4.93 -10.51
C LEU A 56 -13.50 3.74 -9.60
N PHE A 57 -14.59 3.03 -9.85
CA PHE A 57 -14.94 1.81 -9.14
C PHE A 57 -14.06 0.63 -9.54
N VAL A 58 -13.72 0.55 -10.83
CA VAL A 58 -12.87 -0.52 -11.36
C VAL A 58 -11.45 -0.38 -10.81
N ILE A 59 -10.88 0.84 -10.80
CA ILE A 59 -9.53 1.06 -10.28
C ILE A 59 -9.45 0.82 -8.77
N CYS A 60 -10.50 1.09 -8.00
CA CYS A 60 -10.54 0.73 -6.58
C CYS A 60 -10.35 -0.77 -6.35
N GLY A 61 -10.90 -1.62 -7.24
CA GLY A 61 -10.68 -3.06 -7.18
C GLY A 61 -9.26 -3.46 -7.55
N ILE A 62 -8.75 -2.94 -8.67
CA ILE A 62 -7.41 -3.26 -9.20
C ILE A 62 -6.32 -2.77 -8.22
N GLY A 63 -6.39 -1.52 -7.78
CA GLY A 63 -5.40 -0.96 -6.85
C GLY A 63 -5.45 -1.61 -5.46
N ALA A 64 -6.61 -2.12 -5.02
CA ALA A 64 -6.68 -2.92 -3.81
C ALA A 64 -5.90 -4.24 -3.95
N ASP A 65 -6.00 -4.91 -5.10
CA ASP A 65 -5.26 -6.15 -5.37
C ASP A 65 -3.75 -5.91 -5.36
N ASP A 66 -3.26 -4.83 -5.97
CA ASP A 66 -1.84 -4.46 -5.96
C ASP A 66 -1.33 -4.18 -4.55
N CYS A 67 -2.10 -3.47 -3.71
CA CYS A 67 -1.80 -3.28 -2.29
C CYS A 67 -1.69 -4.62 -1.54
N PHE A 68 -2.57 -5.58 -1.81
CA PHE A 68 -2.52 -6.91 -1.16
C PHE A 68 -1.30 -7.71 -1.59
N VAL A 69 -0.94 -7.68 -2.86
CA VAL A 69 0.27 -8.33 -3.37
C VAL A 69 1.50 -7.75 -2.68
N PHE A 70 1.61 -6.43 -2.59
CA PHE A 70 2.74 -5.78 -1.92
C PHE A 70 2.84 -6.17 -0.44
N LEU A 71 1.74 -6.12 0.31
CA LEU A 71 1.71 -6.48 1.73
C LEU A 71 2.04 -7.96 1.95
N SER A 72 1.54 -8.85 1.10
CA SER A 72 1.85 -10.27 1.15
C SER A 72 3.35 -10.53 0.96
N LYS A 73 3.98 -9.87 -0.02
CA LYS A 73 5.43 -9.96 -0.24
C LYS A 73 6.22 -9.35 0.92
N TRP A 74 5.72 -8.25 1.50
CA TRP A 74 6.32 -7.65 2.68
C TRP A 74 6.32 -8.59 3.88
N ASP A 75 5.21 -9.26 4.14
CA ASP A 75 5.11 -10.21 5.25
C ASP A 75 5.95 -11.48 5.02
N GLN A 76 6.05 -11.95 3.77
CA GLN A 76 6.97 -13.02 3.38
C GLN A 76 8.44 -12.63 3.62
N ALA A 77 8.84 -11.42 3.24
CA ALA A 77 10.20 -10.91 3.48
C ALA A 77 10.52 -10.82 4.99
N LYS A 78 9.56 -10.35 5.79
CA LYS A 78 9.69 -10.34 7.26
C LYS A 78 9.86 -11.74 7.86
N ALA A 79 9.16 -12.74 7.32
CA ALA A 79 9.25 -14.11 7.82
C ALA A 79 10.62 -14.75 7.54
N ARG A 80 11.30 -14.30 6.48
CA ARG A 80 12.64 -14.79 6.09
C ARG A 80 13.78 -14.12 6.85
N LEU A 81 13.56 -12.93 7.40
CA LEU A 81 14.57 -12.15 8.11
C LEU A 81 14.47 -12.33 9.64
N PRO A 82 15.57 -12.11 10.38
CA PRO A 82 15.55 -12.17 11.84
C PRO A 82 14.51 -11.25 12.47
N PRO A 83 13.86 -11.65 13.57
CA PRO A 83 12.95 -10.79 14.31
C PRO A 83 13.68 -9.53 14.76
N LYS A 84 13.23 -8.35 14.35
CA LYS A 84 13.83 -7.01 14.59
C LYS A 84 14.70 -6.46 13.45
N SER A 85 14.67 -7.06 12.26
CA SER A 85 15.33 -6.45 11.09
C SER A 85 14.78 -5.07 10.79
N PRO A 86 15.63 -4.08 10.42
CA PRO A 86 15.19 -2.74 10.05
C PRO A 86 14.36 -2.78 8.77
N ALA A 87 13.47 -1.81 8.57
CA ALA A 87 12.63 -1.72 7.39
C ALA A 87 13.44 -1.70 6.08
N LYS A 88 14.64 -1.14 6.12
CA LYS A 88 15.53 -1.09 4.96
C LYS A 88 15.86 -2.47 4.41
N ASP A 89 16.15 -3.45 5.27
CA ASP A 89 16.51 -4.80 4.83
C ASP A 89 15.28 -5.57 4.34
N VAL A 90 14.15 -5.41 5.04
CA VAL A 90 12.86 -5.98 4.62
C VAL A 90 12.44 -5.40 3.28
N SER A 91 12.53 -4.08 3.12
CA SER A 91 12.18 -3.36 1.89
C SER A 91 13.06 -3.81 0.73
N LYS A 92 14.38 -3.91 0.91
CA LYS A 92 15.31 -4.35 -0.14
C LYS A 92 14.98 -5.75 -0.66
N MET A 93 14.60 -6.66 0.23
CA MET A 93 14.26 -8.03 -0.13
C MET A 93 12.89 -8.13 -0.81
N CYS A 94 11.91 -7.37 -0.29
CA CYS A 94 10.53 -7.38 -0.78
C CYS A 94 10.36 -6.62 -2.09
N TYR A 95 11.08 -5.49 -2.26
CA TYR A 95 10.79 -4.49 -3.29
C TYR A 95 10.84 -5.08 -4.71
N TRP A 96 11.89 -5.81 -5.05
CA TRP A 96 12.03 -6.39 -6.38
C TRP A 96 10.97 -7.46 -6.67
N ASP A 97 10.71 -8.36 -5.72
CA ASP A 97 9.73 -9.42 -5.88
C ASP A 97 8.30 -8.89 -5.98
N ALA A 98 7.97 -7.87 -5.17
CA ALA A 98 6.68 -7.21 -5.20
C ALA A 98 6.49 -6.42 -6.49
N THR A 99 7.43 -5.53 -6.83
CA THR A 99 7.40 -4.69 -8.03
C THR A 99 7.27 -5.52 -9.29
N TYR A 100 8.04 -6.61 -9.40
CA TYR A 100 7.95 -7.49 -10.58
C TYR A 100 6.60 -8.20 -10.70
N SER A 101 6.07 -8.72 -9.58
CA SER A 101 4.75 -9.36 -9.58
C SER A 101 3.64 -8.38 -9.98
N MET A 102 3.64 -7.19 -9.39
CA MET A 102 2.67 -6.13 -9.69
C MET A 102 2.83 -5.60 -11.13
N PHE A 103 4.07 -5.46 -11.62
CA PHE A 103 4.34 -5.08 -13.01
C PHE A 103 3.67 -6.03 -13.99
N LEU A 104 3.76 -7.34 -13.75
CA LEU A 104 3.18 -8.34 -14.64
C LEU A 104 1.64 -8.23 -14.66
N THR A 105 1.00 -8.12 -13.50
CA THR A 105 -0.46 -7.99 -13.39
C THR A 105 -0.96 -6.69 -13.99
N SER A 106 -0.35 -5.57 -13.64
CA SER A 106 -0.75 -4.24 -14.13
C SER A 106 -0.51 -4.09 -15.64
N THR A 107 0.60 -4.66 -16.16
CA THR A 107 0.87 -4.67 -17.62
C THR A 107 -0.16 -5.48 -18.39
N THR A 108 -0.50 -6.68 -17.93
CA THR A 108 -1.53 -7.49 -18.59
C THR A 108 -2.89 -6.82 -18.58
N THR A 109 -3.26 -6.20 -17.47
CA THR A 109 -4.51 -5.43 -17.31
C THR A 109 -4.53 -4.19 -18.22
N ALA A 110 -3.45 -3.42 -18.23
CA ALA A 110 -3.32 -2.25 -19.10
C ALA A 110 -3.39 -2.64 -20.59
N CYS A 111 -2.70 -3.72 -20.99
CA CYS A 111 -2.77 -4.25 -22.38
C CYS A 111 -4.18 -4.68 -22.76
N ALA A 112 -4.93 -5.31 -21.83
CA ALA A 112 -6.32 -5.68 -22.07
C ALA A 112 -7.20 -4.44 -22.33
N PHE A 113 -7.03 -3.37 -21.54
CA PHE A 113 -7.74 -2.12 -21.80
C PHE A 113 -7.31 -1.46 -23.10
N PHE A 114 -6.02 -1.36 -23.40
CA PHE A 114 -5.54 -0.78 -24.66
C PHE A 114 -5.97 -1.58 -25.87
N SER A 115 -6.10 -2.91 -25.77
CA SER A 115 -6.67 -3.73 -26.84
C SER A 115 -8.13 -3.34 -27.15
N THR A 116 -8.91 -2.98 -26.12
CA THR A 116 -10.29 -2.51 -26.28
C THR A 116 -10.37 -1.13 -26.94
N ALA A 117 -9.26 -0.36 -26.97
CA ALA A 117 -9.20 0.93 -27.64
C ALA A 117 -9.38 0.84 -29.17
N GLY A 118 -9.28 -0.35 -29.74
CA GLY A 118 -9.66 -0.63 -31.15
C GLY A 118 -11.16 -0.61 -31.45
N SER A 119 -12.02 -0.40 -30.43
CA SER A 119 -13.47 -0.37 -30.60
C SER A 119 -13.93 0.73 -31.56
N LEU A 120 -14.94 0.40 -32.35
CA LEU A 120 -15.61 1.36 -33.25
C LEU A 120 -16.50 2.36 -32.51
N ILE A 121 -16.86 2.09 -31.25
CA ILE A 121 -17.72 2.93 -30.42
C ILE A 121 -16.85 3.98 -29.71
N PRO A 122 -16.98 5.29 -30.03
CA PRO A 122 -16.10 6.32 -29.51
C PRO A 122 -16.05 6.42 -27.97
N PRO A 123 -17.16 6.33 -27.22
CA PRO A 123 -17.11 6.33 -25.76
C PRO A 123 -16.32 5.17 -25.16
N VAL A 124 -16.45 3.98 -25.76
CA VAL A 124 -15.73 2.77 -25.31
C VAL A 124 -14.24 2.89 -25.58
N ARG A 125 -13.86 3.43 -26.73
CA ARG A 125 -12.45 3.71 -27.08
C ARG A 125 -11.80 4.65 -26.07
N VAL A 126 -12.44 5.78 -25.79
CA VAL A 126 -11.91 6.78 -24.84
C VAL A 126 -11.82 6.19 -23.43
N PHE A 127 -12.84 5.46 -23.00
CA PHE A 127 -12.84 4.75 -21.72
C PHE A 127 -11.69 3.74 -21.63
N ALA A 128 -11.45 2.95 -22.67
CA ALA A 128 -10.38 1.96 -22.70
C ALA A 128 -8.99 2.59 -22.57
N ILE A 129 -8.74 3.68 -23.31
CA ILE A 129 -7.48 4.43 -23.21
C ILE A 129 -7.33 5.03 -21.79
N PHE A 130 -8.39 5.60 -21.25
CA PHE A 130 -8.42 6.17 -19.92
C PHE A 130 -8.08 5.14 -18.87
N MET A 131 -8.74 3.97 -18.90
CA MET A 131 -8.49 2.88 -17.96
C MET A 131 -7.07 2.33 -18.05
N GLY A 132 -6.56 2.13 -19.28
CA GLY A 132 -5.18 1.68 -19.48
C GLY A 132 -4.16 2.64 -18.87
N CYS A 133 -4.32 3.96 -19.10
CA CYS A 133 -3.48 4.98 -18.49
C CYS A 133 -3.61 4.98 -16.95
N MET A 134 -4.84 4.85 -16.44
CA MET A 134 -5.11 4.88 -15.01
C MET A 134 -4.43 3.72 -14.27
N VAL A 135 -4.48 2.50 -14.83
CA VAL A 135 -3.77 1.33 -14.27
C VAL A 135 -2.25 1.54 -14.27
N VAL A 136 -1.69 2.15 -15.30
CA VAL A 136 -0.24 2.45 -15.34
C VAL A 136 0.15 3.46 -14.25
N PHE A 137 -0.62 4.53 -14.07
CA PHE A 137 -0.34 5.51 -13.01
C PHE A 137 -0.55 4.92 -11.61
N ASP A 138 -1.56 4.10 -11.42
CA ASP A 138 -1.81 3.41 -10.16
C ASP A 138 -0.61 2.53 -9.77
N TYR A 139 -0.11 1.71 -10.69
CA TYR A 139 1.10 0.93 -10.49
C TYR A 139 2.32 1.78 -10.09
N ILE A 140 2.53 2.94 -10.76
CA ILE A 140 3.63 3.85 -10.42
C ILE A 140 3.48 4.37 -8.97
N PHE A 141 2.26 4.69 -8.56
CA PHE A 141 1.99 5.17 -7.20
C PHE A 141 2.13 4.06 -6.16
N ASP A 142 1.74 2.84 -6.47
CA ASP A 142 1.94 1.69 -5.59
C ASP A 142 3.43 1.44 -5.32
N VAL A 143 4.24 1.43 -6.35
CA VAL A 143 5.68 1.18 -6.22
C VAL A 143 6.41 2.33 -5.53
N THR A 144 5.91 3.56 -5.63
CA THR A 144 6.54 4.74 -5.02
C THR A 144 5.93 5.11 -3.67
N ILE A 145 4.67 5.50 -3.66
CA ILE A 145 4.00 6.07 -2.48
C ILE A 145 3.66 4.99 -1.46
N PHE A 146 3.03 3.90 -1.91
CA PHE A 146 2.60 2.84 -1.00
C PHE A 146 3.79 2.07 -0.41
N ALA A 147 4.78 1.76 -1.21
CA ALA A 147 6.01 1.13 -0.74
C ALA A 147 6.72 1.98 0.33
N ALA A 148 6.81 3.30 0.13
CA ALA A 148 7.36 4.22 1.12
C ALA A 148 6.53 4.28 2.40
N ALA A 149 5.19 4.30 2.30
CA ALA A 149 4.29 4.31 3.44
C ALA A 149 4.41 3.05 4.30
N VAL A 150 4.53 1.88 3.67
CA VAL A 150 4.73 0.58 4.36
C VAL A 150 6.07 0.55 5.09
N ALA A 151 7.15 0.98 4.43
CA ALA A 151 8.48 1.05 5.04
C ALA A 151 8.51 2.00 6.25
N TRP A 152 7.97 3.20 6.10
CA TRP A 152 7.89 4.19 7.18
C TRP A 152 7.09 3.70 8.39
N GLN A 153 5.94 3.06 8.15
CA GLN A 153 5.14 2.49 9.22
C GLN A 153 5.86 1.37 9.97
N HIS A 154 6.59 0.53 9.25
CA HIS A 154 7.37 -0.54 9.88
C HIS A 154 8.45 0.03 10.80
N ASP A 155 9.21 1.02 10.34
CA ASP A 155 10.24 1.67 11.16
C ASP A 155 9.64 2.31 12.41
N LYS A 156 8.53 3.03 12.26
CA LYS A 156 7.82 3.64 13.40
C LYS A 156 7.35 2.60 14.43
N LYS A 157 6.80 1.47 13.96
CA LYS A 157 6.41 0.36 14.85
C LYS A 157 7.62 -0.25 15.57
N MET A 158 8.76 -0.37 14.90
CA MET A 158 9.99 -0.89 15.50
C MET A 158 10.57 0.07 16.56
N GLU A 159 10.56 1.36 16.28
CA GLU A 159 10.99 2.40 17.23
C GLU A 159 10.14 2.41 18.51
N LEU A 160 8.81 2.30 18.36
CA LEU A 160 7.90 2.21 19.50
C LEU A 160 8.14 0.93 20.33
N LYS A 161 8.39 -0.22 19.67
CA LYS A 161 8.75 -1.45 20.39
C LYS A 161 10.07 -1.32 21.15
N LYS A 162 11.07 -0.66 20.56
CA LYS A 162 12.36 -0.41 21.18
C LYS A 162 12.21 0.48 22.42
N ARG A 163 11.45 1.58 22.32
CA ARG A 163 11.15 2.46 23.46
C ARG A 163 10.46 1.71 24.59
N ARG A 164 9.41 0.92 24.30
CA ARG A 164 8.72 0.11 25.32
C ARG A 164 9.65 -0.90 26.02
N TYR A 165 10.55 -1.51 25.25
CA TYR A 165 11.54 -2.42 25.82
C TYR A 165 12.52 -1.72 26.75
N GLU A 166 13.00 -0.53 26.38
CA GLU A 166 13.90 0.30 27.19
C GLU A 166 13.22 0.78 28.47
N GLU A 167 11.96 1.20 28.38
CA GLU A 167 11.15 1.58 29.55
C GLU A 167 10.93 0.41 30.51
N GLY A 168 10.56 -0.75 29.98
CA GLY A 168 10.42 -1.99 30.77
C GLY A 168 11.73 -2.41 31.46
N ARG A 169 12.88 -2.24 30.76
CA ARG A 169 14.20 -2.53 31.33
C ARG A 169 14.57 -1.54 32.45
N LYS A 170 14.28 -0.25 32.27
CA LYS A 170 14.50 0.77 33.32
C LYS A 170 13.63 0.48 34.55
N TRP A 171 12.38 0.08 34.34
CA TRP A 171 11.45 -0.26 35.42
C TRP A 171 11.93 -1.49 36.21
N ALA A 172 12.35 -2.53 35.50
CA ALA A 172 12.92 -3.74 36.10
C ALA A 172 14.25 -3.47 36.85
N GLY A 173 15.08 -2.56 36.31
CA GLY A 173 16.30 -2.11 36.97
C GLY A 173 16.02 -1.34 38.27
N GLY A 174 15.04 -0.41 38.22
CA GLY A 174 14.58 0.32 39.42
C GLY A 174 14.01 -0.59 40.49
N MET A 175 13.20 -1.60 40.13
CA MET A 175 12.69 -2.57 41.09
C MET A 175 13.80 -3.40 41.71
N ARG A 176 14.81 -3.83 40.94
CA ARG A 176 15.97 -4.55 41.50
C ARG A 176 16.76 -3.70 42.48
N ALA A 177 16.96 -2.41 42.20
CA ALA A 177 17.62 -1.49 43.09
C ALA A 177 16.88 -1.38 44.45
N ILE A 178 15.55 -1.21 44.41
CA ILE A 178 14.70 -1.15 45.59
C ILE A 178 14.81 -2.47 46.41
N PHE A 179 14.79 -3.64 45.75
CA PHE A 179 14.92 -4.93 46.40
C PHE A 179 16.31 -5.16 47.02
N VAL A 180 17.37 -4.59 46.43
CA VAL A 180 18.74 -4.68 46.97
C VAL A 180 18.93 -3.77 48.15
N GLU A 181 18.28 -2.60 48.18
CA GLU A 181 18.36 -1.63 49.29
C GLU A 181 17.44 -2.00 50.47
N MET A 182 16.52 -2.97 50.34
CA MET A 182 15.73 -3.41 51.47
C MET A 182 16.64 -4.03 52.56
N PRO A 183 16.58 -3.50 53.80
CA PRO A 183 17.39 -3.99 54.89
C PRO A 183 17.11 -5.45 55.13
N LYS A 184 18.19 -6.24 55.32
CA LYS A 184 18.18 -7.71 55.49
C LYS A 184 17.18 -8.21 56.57
N ARG A 185 16.70 -7.32 57.43
CA ARG A 185 15.73 -7.61 58.52
C ARG A 185 14.32 -7.98 58.01
N ARG A 186 13.94 -7.69 56.78
CA ARG A 186 12.64 -8.02 56.20
C ARG A 186 12.63 -9.23 55.28
N ARG A 187 13.78 -9.94 55.15
CA ARG A 187 13.90 -11.14 54.31
C ARG A 187 13.69 -12.47 55.06
N ARG A 188 13.21 -12.42 56.32
CA ARG A 188 12.82 -13.61 57.07
C ARG A 188 11.31 -13.72 57.21
#